data_f1660cad49e0fa875f025909804e4474
#
_entry.id   f1660cad49e0fa875f025909804e4474
#
_cell.length_a   1.000
_cell.length_b   1.000
_cell.length_c   1.000
_cell.angle_alpha   90.00
_cell.angle_beta   90.00
_cell.angle_gamma   90.00
#
_symmetry.space_group_name_H-M   'P 1'
#
loop_
_entity.id
_entity.type
_entity.pdbx_description
1 polymer ?
#
loop_
_entity_poly.entity_id
_entity_poly.type
_entity_poly.pdbx_seq_one_letter_code
_entity_poly.pdbx_strand_id
1 'polypeptide(L)'
;MAPKIEAIGATLGAVITNINLENVTQTDWQLIDEAFDDYALLVFPDQFLSEDAQVDFSEHFGEIEMLRGAGGGKAVPMSNQKADGTVLKVDEEDDKHRFMTLRGNEGWHMDSTYMPLAAKAGVLSAKVVPSSGGETEFADMRAAYDELASPLVKKISALSAFHSLYQSQAKNGYKVETGKGYGYHTEGAPLRPLVKKHPVTGRNALCIGRHAYKIPGMDDKEANNLLDSLLEEACQPPRLYKHSWSTGDLVIWDNRCVLHRACPYDVSEPRVLQATRISGDPKSEFAETGADDLASDFEPSKTNIS
;
A
#
# COMPACT_ATOMS: atom_id res chain seq x y z
N MET A 1 2.43 -25.78 -19.90
CA MET A 1 0.95 -25.67 -19.74
C MET A 1 0.58 -24.22 -19.98
N ALA A 2 -0.60 -23.93 -20.51
CA ALA A 2 -1.03 -22.54 -20.67
C ALA A 2 -1.29 -21.90 -19.29
N PRO A 3 -1.05 -20.57 -19.13
CA PRO A 3 -1.43 -19.86 -17.93
C PRO A 3 -2.91 -20.04 -17.61
N LYS A 4 -3.24 -20.14 -16.30
CA LYS A 4 -4.61 -20.30 -15.82
C LYS A 4 -4.90 -19.14 -14.85
N ILE A 5 -6.01 -18.44 -15.09
CA ILE A 5 -6.50 -17.36 -14.21
C ILE A 5 -7.72 -17.88 -13.47
N GLU A 6 -7.72 -17.76 -12.13
CA GLU A 6 -8.85 -18.11 -11.26
C GLU A 6 -9.18 -16.93 -10.36
N ALA A 7 -10.38 -16.39 -10.50
CA ALA A 7 -10.85 -15.31 -9.64
C ALA A 7 -10.88 -15.77 -8.16
N ILE A 8 -10.44 -14.90 -7.27
CA ILE A 8 -10.57 -15.07 -5.82
C ILE A 8 -12.02 -14.74 -5.44
N GLY A 9 -12.59 -15.39 -4.44
CA GLY A 9 -14.00 -15.24 -4.06
C GLY A 9 -14.38 -13.88 -3.42
N ALA A 10 -13.65 -12.80 -3.75
CA ALA A 10 -13.89 -11.40 -3.36
C ALA A 10 -14.21 -10.54 -4.60
N THR A 11 -14.49 -9.25 -4.43
CA THR A 11 -14.74 -8.32 -5.54
C THR A 11 -13.49 -7.95 -6.34
N LEU A 12 -12.32 -8.30 -5.82
CA LEU A 12 -11.00 -8.12 -6.44
C LEU A 12 -10.23 -9.43 -6.37
N GLY A 13 -9.20 -9.53 -7.21
CA GLY A 13 -8.15 -10.52 -7.13
C GLY A 13 -8.35 -11.76 -7.99
N ALA A 14 -7.24 -12.23 -8.56
CA ALA A 14 -7.12 -13.50 -9.24
C ALA A 14 -5.79 -14.18 -8.92
N VAL A 15 -5.79 -15.52 -8.92
CA VAL A 15 -4.57 -16.34 -8.87
C VAL A 15 -4.20 -16.73 -10.30
N ILE A 16 -2.95 -16.50 -10.68
CA ILE A 16 -2.41 -16.89 -11.97
C ILE A 16 -1.36 -17.99 -11.77
N THR A 17 -1.61 -19.16 -12.35
CA THR A 17 -0.74 -20.34 -12.29
C THR A 17 -0.24 -20.74 -13.67
N ASN A 18 0.72 -21.65 -13.72
CA ASN A 18 1.37 -22.13 -14.97
C ASN A 18 2.08 -21.01 -15.74
N ILE A 19 2.67 -20.07 -15.02
CA ILE A 19 3.45 -18.96 -15.56
C ILE A 19 4.78 -18.87 -14.82
N ASN A 20 5.83 -18.44 -15.52
CA ASN A 20 7.14 -18.16 -14.94
C ASN A 20 7.46 -16.68 -15.11
N LEU A 21 7.49 -15.94 -13.98
CA LEU A 21 7.72 -14.50 -13.99
C LEU A 21 9.19 -14.09 -14.23
N GLU A 22 10.15 -15.03 -14.15
CA GLU A 22 11.54 -14.76 -14.59
C GLU A 22 11.66 -14.65 -16.12
N ASN A 23 10.72 -15.22 -16.87
CA ASN A 23 10.77 -15.29 -18.33
C ASN A 23 9.38 -15.01 -18.94
N VAL A 24 8.86 -13.84 -18.67
CA VAL A 24 7.55 -13.39 -19.16
C VAL A 24 7.61 -13.17 -20.68
N THR A 25 6.84 -13.96 -21.44
CA THR A 25 6.69 -13.74 -22.89
C THR A 25 5.75 -12.57 -23.17
N GLN A 26 5.74 -12.05 -24.40
CA GLN A 26 4.81 -11.00 -24.80
C GLN A 26 3.33 -11.44 -24.62
N THR A 27 3.03 -12.71 -24.86
CA THR A 27 1.67 -13.27 -24.69
C THR A 27 1.31 -13.35 -23.19
N ASP A 28 2.27 -13.78 -22.35
CA ASP A 28 2.06 -13.81 -20.89
C ASP A 28 1.84 -12.40 -20.36
N TRP A 29 2.63 -11.42 -20.85
CA TRP A 29 2.48 -10.04 -20.45
C TRP A 29 1.10 -9.47 -20.79
N GLN A 30 0.60 -9.68 -22.01
CA GLN A 30 -0.74 -9.24 -22.39
C GLN A 30 -1.82 -9.80 -21.47
N LEU A 31 -1.73 -11.09 -21.14
CA LEU A 31 -2.65 -11.75 -20.22
C LEU A 31 -2.56 -11.16 -18.80
N ILE A 32 -1.36 -10.88 -18.30
CA ILE A 32 -1.14 -10.29 -16.98
C ILE A 32 -1.70 -8.86 -16.94
N ASP A 33 -1.42 -8.04 -17.96
CA ASP A 33 -1.84 -6.64 -18.03
C ASP A 33 -3.37 -6.51 -18.08
N GLU A 34 -4.04 -7.33 -18.91
CA GLU A 34 -5.51 -7.41 -18.94
C GLU A 34 -6.08 -7.87 -17.60
N ALA A 35 -5.52 -8.92 -16.99
CA ALA A 35 -5.96 -9.41 -15.70
C ALA A 35 -5.72 -8.39 -14.58
N PHE A 36 -4.66 -7.60 -14.65
CA PHE A 36 -4.36 -6.55 -13.66
C PHE A 36 -5.42 -5.45 -13.69
N ASP A 37 -5.85 -5.00 -14.86
CA ASP A 37 -6.91 -4.01 -14.99
C ASP A 37 -8.28 -4.54 -14.51
N ASP A 38 -8.60 -5.80 -14.81
CA ASP A 38 -9.87 -6.42 -14.43
C ASP A 38 -9.95 -6.70 -12.92
N TYR A 39 -8.91 -7.35 -12.37
CA TYR A 39 -8.92 -7.85 -11.00
C TYR A 39 -8.27 -6.93 -9.98
N ALA A 40 -7.41 -5.99 -10.39
CA ALA A 40 -6.64 -5.06 -9.55
C ALA A 40 -5.71 -5.69 -8.51
N LEU A 41 -5.70 -7.01 -8.40
CA LEU A 41 -4.84 -7.79 -7.51
C LEU A 41 -4.54 -9.14 -8.17
N LEU A 42 -3.27 -9.46 -8.35
CA LEU A 42 -2.85 -10.74 -8.91
C LEU A 42 -1.91 -11.45 -7.94
N VAL A 43 -2.16 -12.73 -7.74
CA VAL A 43 -1.35 -13.63 -6.92
C VAL A 43 -0.69 -14.66 -7.83
N PHE A 44 0.63 -14.79 -7.71
CA PHE A 44 1.44 -15.75 -8.45
C PHE A 44 2.14 -16.68 -7.44
N PRO A 45 1.62 -17.88 -7.21
CA PRO A 45 2.27 -18.84 -6.32
C PRO A 45 3.60 -19.39 -6.89
N ASP A 46 4.49 -19.84 -6.01
CA ASP A 46 5.69 -20.64 -6.33
C ASP A 46 6.66 -19.98 -7.33
N GLN A 47 6.81 -18.66 -7.31
CA GLN A 47 7.69 -17.96 -8.24
C GLN A 47 9.17 -17.94 -7.82
N PHE A 48 9.47 -17.84 -6.53
CA PHE A 48 10.83 -17.83 -5.95
C PHE A 48 11.81 -16.84 -6.61
N LEU A 49 11.32 -15.69 -7.08
CA LEU A 49 12.12 -14.73 -7.83
C LEU A 49 13.32 -14.23 -7.02
N SER A 50 14.46 -14.01 -7.70
CA SER A 50 15.54 -13.19 -7.17
C SER A 50 15.11 -11.71 -7.04
N GLU A 51 15.94 -10.87 -6.42
CA GLU A 51 15.68 -9.43 -6.35
C GLU A 51 15.65 -8.80 -7.74
N ASP A 52 16.64 -9.13 -8.59
CA ASP A 52 16.74 -8.63 -9.96
C ASP A 52 15.54 -9.09 -10.81
N ALA A 53 15.17 -10.36 -10.74
CA ALA A 53 14.02 -10.89 -11.49
C ALA A 53 12.69 -10.24 -11.05
N GLN A 54 12.52 -9.91 -9.75
CA GLN A 54 11.36 -9.16 -9.29
C GLN A 54 11.36 -7.73 -9.83
N VAL A 55 12.52 -7.08 -9.89
CA VAL A 55 12.66 -5.74 -10.49
C VAL A 55 12.31 -5.81 -11.98
N ASP A 56 12.88 -6.73 -12.73
CA ASP A 56 12.62 -6.92 -14.17
C ASP A 56 11.13 -7.15 -14.44
N PHE A 57 10.49 -8.02 -13.64
CA PHE A 57 9.03 -8.21 -13.72
C PHE A 57 8.25 -6.93 -13.43
N SER A 58 8.64 -6.19 -12.41
CA SER A 58 7.96 -4.95 -12.01
C SER A 58 8.08 -3.85 -13.07
N GLU A 59 9.19 -3.79 -13.81
CA GLU A 59 9.43 -2.81 -14.88
C GLU A 59 8.47 -2.96 -16.08
N HIS A 60 7.85 -4.11 -16.26
CA HIS A 60 6.76 -4.25 -17.25
C HIS A 60 5.58 -3.32 -16.95
N PHE A 61 5.31 -3.01 -15.67
CA PHE A 61 4.21 -2.14 -15.25
C PHE A 61 4.56 -0.65 -15.29
N GLY A 62 5.82 -0.28 -15.40
CA GLY A 62 6.30 1.10 -15.45
C GLY A 62 7.60 1.34 -14.70
N GLU A 63 7.93 2.60 -14.52
CA GLU A 63 9.15 3.02 -13.82
C GLU A 63 9.09 2.65 -12.33
N ILE A 64 10.20 2.11 -11.82
CA ILE A 64 10.31 1.75 -10.39
C ILE A 64 10.55 3.01 -9.55
N GLU A 65 9.76 3.17 -8.51
CA GLU A 65 9.91 4.22 -7.53
C GLU A 65 11.10 3.95 -6.59
N MET A 66 11.98 4.93 -6.43
CA MET A 66 13.19 4.80 -5.64
C MET A 66 12.92 5.03 -4.15
N LEU A 67 12.66 3.98 -3.39
CA LEU A 67 12.22 4.05 -1.98
C LEU A 67 13.35 4.36 -0.98
N ARG A 68 14.62 4.28 -1.37
CA ARG A 68 15.78 4.54 -0.49
C ARG A 68 16.53 5.82 -0.84
N GLY A 69 15.99 6.66 -1.73
CA GLY A 69 16.71 7.82 -2.25
C GLY A 69 17.88 7.45 -3.18
N ALA A 70 18.72 8.42 -3.53
CA ALA A 70 19.85 8.20 -4.42
C ALA A 70 20.86 7.22 -3.77
N GLY A 71 21.06 6.05 -4.39
CA GLY A 71 21.96 4.99 -3.93
C GLY A 71 21.25 3.79 -3.28
N GLY A 72 19.93 3.80 -3.13
CA GLY A 72 19.14 2.63 -2.73
C GLY A 72 18.81 1.71 -3.91
N GLY A 73 18.61 0.42 -3.64
CA GLY A 73 18.11 -0.54 -4.66
C GLY A 73 16.68 -0.24 -5.10
N LYS A 74 16.31 -0.73 -6.27
CA LYS A 74 14.93 -0.68 -6.80
C LYS A 74 13.97 -1.54 -5.98
N ALA A 75 14.49 -2.56 -5.29
CA ALA A 75 13.75 -3.40 -4.38
C ALA A 75 14.18 -3.16 -2.94
N VAL A 76 13.24 -3.25 -2.00
CA VAL A 76 13.50 -3.03 -0.58
C VAL A 76 12.92 -4.16 0.27
N PRO A 77 13.64 -4.63 1.30
CA PRO A 77 13.12 -5.64 2.21
C PRO A 77 12.08 -5.02 3.17
N MET A 78 10.88 -5.56 3.16
CA MET A 78 9.84 -5.34 4.17
C MET A 78 9.99 -6.46 5.22
N SER A 79 10.91 -6.24 6.18
CA SER A 79 11.42 -7.33 7.00
C SER A 79 11.73 -6.87 8.43
N ASN A 80 11.37 -7.71 9.41
CA ASN A 80 11.85 -7.59 10.79
C ASN A 80 13.19 -8.30 11.02
N GLN A 81 13.79 -8.95 10.00
CA GLN A 81 15.09 -9.59 10.10
C GLN A 81 16.21 -8.62 9.73
N LYS A 82 17.29 -8.60 10.52
CA LYS A 82 18.53 -7.87 10.26
C LYS A 82 19.43 -8.63 9.29
N ALA A 83 20.50 -7.98 8.81
CA ALA A 83 21.45 -8.59 7.88
C ALA A 83 22.22 -9.78 8.50
N ASP A 84 22.37 -9.81 9.82
CA ASP A 84 23.00 -10.91 10.57
C ASP A 84 22.05 -12.09 10.84
N GLY A 85 20.80 -12.02 10.38
CA GLY A 85 19.79 -13.06 10.55
C GLY A 85 18.98 -12.93 11.85
N THR A 86 19.34 -12.03 12.77
CA THR A 86 18.55 -11.77 13.98
C THR A 86 17.31 -10.95 13.66
N VAL A 87 16.29 -10.99 14.53
CA VAL A 87 15.10 -10.16 14.38
C VAL A 87 15.23 -8.83 15.14
N LEU A 88 14.45 -7.84 14.71
CA LEU A 88 14.34 -6.55 15.39
C LEU A 88 13.81 -6.74 16.81
N LYS A 89 14.33 -5.97 17.75
CA LYS A 89 13.87 -5.95 19.14
C LYS A 89 13.17 -4.64 19.44
N VAL A 90 11.96 -4.75 19.99
CA VAL A 90 11.07 -3.60 20.24
C VAL A 90 11.65 -2.60 21.25
N ASP A 91 12.43 -3.10 22.20
CA ASP A 91 13.06 -2.36 23.31
C ASP A 91 14.45 -1.82 22.99
N GLU A 92 15.02 -2.16 21.82
CA GLU A 92 16.30 -1.61 21.33
C GLU A 92 16.06 -0.31 20.53
N GLU A 93 16.69 0.79 20.94
CA GLU A 93 16.49 2.11 20.31
C GLU A 93 16.93 2.13 18.83
N ASP A 94 17.98 1.39 18.47
CA ASP A 94 18.45 1.28 17.07
C ASP A 94 17.46 0.56 16.15
N ASP A 95 16.64 -0.33 16.70
CA ASP A 95 15.63 -1.09 15.96
C ASP A 95 14.28 -0.38 15.87
N LYS A 96 14.03 0.56 16.78
CA LYS A 96 12.75 1.21 17.01
C LYS A 96 12.17 1.88 15.76
N HIS A 97 12.99 2.64 15.02
CA HIS A 97 12.52 3.30 13.80
C HIS A 97 11.97 2.30 12.78
N ARG A 98 12.73 1.24 12.49
CA ARG A 98 12.34 0.20 11.53
C ARG A 98 11.12 -0.57 12.03
N PHE A 99 11.10 -0.93 13.31
CA PHE A 99 9.98 -1.61 13.93
C PHE A 99 8.69 -0.77 13.83
N MET A 100 8.74 0.51 14.21
CA MET A 100 7.56 1.40 14.13
C MET A 100 7.10 1.64 12.69
N THR A 101 8.02 1.66 11.72
CA THR A 101 7.67 1.73 10.30
C THR A 101 6.90 0.48 9.86
N LEU A 102 7.35 -0.72 10.25
CA LEU A 102 6.64 -1.96 9.95
C LEU A 102 5.26 -2.01 10.61
N ARG A 103 5.15 -1.63 11.89
CA ARG A 103 3.88 -1.50 12.61
C ARG A 103 2.93 -0.51 11.93
N GLY A 104 3.49 0.55 11.35
CA GLY A 104 2.70 1.49 10.55
C GLY A 104 1.95 0.84 9.41
N ASN A 105 2.48 -0.20 8.80
CA ASN A 105 1.85 -0.90 7.68
C ASN A 105 0.66 -1.80 8.09
N GLU A 106 0.38 -1.93 9.40
CA GLU A 106 -0.84 -2.59 9.89
C GLU A 106 -2.10 -1.72 9.74
N GLY A 107 -1.95 -0.42 9.51
CA GLY A 107 -3.07 0.45 9.14
C GLY A 107 -3.39 0.39 7.65
N TRP A 108 -4.67 0.37 7.27
CA TRP A 108 -5.12 0.39 5.87
C TRP A 108 -4.55 1.59 5.11
N HIS A 109 -3.87 1.38 3.99
CA HIS A 109 -3.24 2.44 3.21
C HIS A 109 -3.13 2.12 1.71
N MET A 110 -2.94 3.16 0.94
CA MET A 110 -2.36 3.15 -0.40
C MET A 110 -0.94 3.69 -0.30
N ASP A 111 -0.02 3.09 -1.03
CA ASP A 111 1.37 3.50 -1.07
C ASP A 111 1.57 4.88 -1.70
N SER A 112 2.55 5.63 -1.20
CA SER A 112 3.02 6.91 -1.77
C SER A 112 1.95 8.00 -1.94
N THR A 113 0.76 7.84 -1.37
CA THR A 113 -0.26 8.90 -1.44
C THR A 113 0.15 10.18 -0.70
N TYR A 114 1.11 10.08 0.21
CA TYR A 114 1.76 11.17 0.93
C TYR A 114 2.90 11.84 0.13
N MET A 115 3.28 11.30 -1.03
CA MET A 115 4.22 11.91 -1.98
C MET A 115 3.46 12.74 -3.01
N PRO A 116 4.07 13.79 -3.61
CA PRO A 116 3.43 14.53 -4.71
C PRO A 116 2.96 13.61 -5.84
N LEU A 117 3.76 12.61 -6.21
CA LEU A 117 3.39 11.57 -7.16
C LEU A 117 3.09 10.27 -6.42
N ALA A 118 1.85 9.80 -6.46
CA ALA A 118 1.46 8.53 -5.85
C ALA A 118 1.87 7.34 -6.72
N ALA A 119 2.04 6.17 -6.11
CA ALA A 119 2.37 4.94 -6.81
C ALA A 119 1.21 4.39 -7.66
N LYS A 120 1.55 3.78 -8.81
CA LYS A 120 0.63 3.01 -9.65
C LYS A 120 0.35 1.64 -9.04
N ALA A 121 1.40 0.94 -8.63
CA ALA A 121 1.29 -0.44 -8.16
C ALA A 121 2.33 -0.76 -7.09
N GLY A 122 2.03 -1.74 -6.26
CA GLY A 122 2.97 -2.36 -5.34
C GLY A 122 3.13 -3.84 -5.66
N VAL A 123 4.34 -4.36 -5.51
CA VAL A 123 4.67 -5.77 -5.64
C VAL A 123 5.35 -6.25 -4.37
N LEU A 124 4.91 -7.38 -3.85
CA LEU A 124 5.56 -8.07 -2.75
C LEU A 124 5.86 -9.52 -3.14
N SER A 125 7.04 -10.02 -2.82
CA SER A 125 7.34 -11.45 -2.85
C SER A 125 7.78 -11.98 -1.50
N ALA A 126 7.36 -13.19 -1.14
CA ALA A 126 7.67 -13.81 0.14
C ALA A 126 8.99 -14.59 0.09
N LYS A 127 9.93 -14.22 0.96
CA LYS A 127 11.22 -14.91 1.14
C LYS A 127 11.24 -15.78 2.39
N VAL A 128 10.74 -15.24 3.51
CA VAL A 128 10.57 -15.95 4.78
C VAL A 128 9.22 -15.54 5.36
N VAL A 129 8.45 -16.53 5.80
CA VAL A 129 7.13 -16.31 6.40
C VAL A 129 7.11 -16.86 7.84
N PRO A 130 6.42 -16.19 8.78
CA PRO A 130 6.26 -16.71 10.13
C PRO A 130 5.35 -17.95 10.14
N SER A 131 5.37 -18.69 11.23
CA SER A 131 4.58 -19.94 11.39
C SER A 131 3.07 -19.67 11.41
N SER A 132 2.66 -18.46 11.80
CA SER A 132 1.26 -18.00 11.78
C SER A 132 1.18 -16.47 11.78
N GLY A 133 0.08 -15.92 11.26
CA GLY A 133 -0.08 -14.47 11.10
C GLY A 133 0.78 -13.90 9.97
N GLY A 134 0.90 -12.58 9.94
CA GLY A 134 1.72 -11.87 8.93
C GLY A 134 1.13 -11.89 7.52
N GLU A 135 -0.14 -12.22 7.37
CA GLU A 135 -0.87 -12.11 6.10
C GLU A 135 -0.86 -10.65 5.61
N THR A 136 -1.26 -10.45 4.37
CA THR A 136 -1.58 -9.12 3.86
C THR A 136 -3.05 -9.09 3.45
N GLU A 137 -3.78 -8.11 3.96
CA GLU A 137 -5.17 -7.88 3.57
C GLU A 137 -5.23 -6.78 2.49
N PHE A 138 -6.16 -6.96 1.55
CA PHE A 138 -6.43 -6.07 0.43
C PHE A 138 -7.92 -5.74 0.39
N ALA A 139 -8.27 -4.48 0.08
CA ALA A 139 -9.65 -4.02 0.02
C ALA A 139 -9.92 -3.26 -1.29
N ASP A 140 -11.01 -3.63 -1.99
CA ASP A 140 -11.42 -3.04 -3.29
C ASP A 140 -12.14 -1.72 -3.09
N MET A 141 -11.47 -0.63 -3.36
CA MET A 141 -12.04 0.71 -3.25
C MET A 141 -12.99 1.08 -4.39
N ARG A 142 -12.99 0.31 -5.50
CA ARG A 142 -13.97 0.43 -6.59
C ARG A 142 -15.32 -0.09 -6.12
N ALA A 143 -15.35 -1.32 -5.64
CA ALA A 143 -16.55 -1.93 -5.10
C ALA A 143 -17.05 -1.20 -3.83
N ALA A 144 -16.13 -0.67 -3.01
CA ALA A 144 -16.51 0.16 -1.88
C ALA A 144 -17.26 1.43 -2.30
N TYR A 145 -16.80 2.11 -3.35
CA TYR A 145 -17.49 3.27 -3.90
C TYR A 145 -18.87 2.89 -4.49
N ASP A 146 -18.96 1.79 -5.22
CA ASP A 146 -20.18 1.35 -5.90
C ASP A 146 -21.33 1.04 -4.90
N GLU A 147 -20.99 0.62 -3.67
CA GLU A 147 -21.96 0.30 -2.61
C GLU A 147 -22.41 1.53 -1.77
N LEU A 148 -21.76 2.68 -1.94
CA LEU A 148 -22.10 3.86 -1.15
C LEU A 148 -23.49 4.39 -1.48
N ALA A 149 -24.22 4.80 -0.44
CA ALA A 149 -25.50 5.47 -0.63
C ALA A 149 -25.37 6.79 -1.41
N SER A 150 -26.28 7.05 -2.35
CA SER A 150 -26.25 8.23 -3.22
C SER A 150 -26.05 9.57 -2.50
N PRO A 151 -26.65 9.84 -1.32
CA PRO A 151 -26.39 11.08 -0.59
C PRO A 151 -24.92 11.20 -0.14
N LEU A 152 -24.29 10.08 0.27
CA LEU A 152 -22.88 10.05 0.69
C LEU A 152 -21.97 10.25 -0.52
N VAL A 153 -22.21 9.56 -1.63
CA VAL A 153 -21.50 9.77 -2.90
C VAL A 153 -21.52 11.26 -3.29
N LYS A 154 -22.70 11.89 -3.26
CA LYS A 154 -22.82 13.32 -3.58
C LYS A 154 -22.03 14.21 -2.64
N LYS A 155 -21.99 13.87 -1.33
CA LYS A 155 -21.21 14.62 -0.33
C LYS A 155 -19.72 14.52 -0.61
N ILE A 156 -19.17 13.30 -0.82
CA ILE A 156 -17.72 13.07 -0.90
C ILE A 156 -17.11 13.37 -2.26
N SER A 157 -17.90 13.38 -3.34
CA SER A 157 -17.41 13.58 -4.72
C SER A 157 -16.75 14.96 -4.94
N ALA A 158 -17.05 15.94 -4.10
CA ALA A 158 -16.45 17.29 -4.17
C ALA A 158 -15.38 17.50 -3.08
N LEU A 159 -15.09 16.49 -2.26
CA LEU A 159 -14.16 16.61 -1.16
C LEU A 159 -12.79 16.04 -1.50
N SER A 160 -11.78 16.65 -0.90
CA SER A 160 -10.38 16.19 -0.95
C SER A 160 -9.82 16.17 0.47
N ALA A 161 -8.87 15.29 0.74
CA ALA A 161 -8.15 15.23 2.00
C ALA A 161 -6.65 15.40 1.75
N PHE A 162 -5.94 15.98 2.71
CA PHE A 162 -4.48 15.94 2.73
C PHE A 162 -4.00 14.52 3.10
N HIS A 163 -2.85 14.13 2.56
CA HIS A 163 -2.20 12.86 2.88
C HIS A 163 -0.82 13.10 3.46
N SER A 164 -0.55 12.57 4.67
CA SER A 164 0.73 12.75 5.35
C SER A 164 1.21 11.47 6.03
N LEU A 165 2.48 11.11 5.77
CA LEU A 165 3.13 10.02 6.49
C LEU A 165 3.47 10.43 7.92
N TYR A 166 3.84 11.69 8.17
CA TYR A 166 4.08 12.22 9.51
C TYR A 166 2.87 12.04 10.41
N GLN A 167 1.71 12.52 9.93
CA GLN A 167 0.46 12.43 10.67
C GLN A 167 0.08 10.97 10.96
N SER A 168 0.19 10.08 9.98
CA SER A 168 -0.18 8.67 10.16
C SER A 168 0.78 7.92 11.09
N GLN A 169 2.07 8.26 11.13
CA GLN A 169 3.00 7.69 12.10
C GLN A 169 2.77 8.24 13.50
N ALA A 170 2.45 9.53 13.62
CA ALA A 170 2.14 10.11 14.91
C ALA A 170 0.85 9.54 15.54
N LYS A 171 -0.16 9.22 14.73
CA LYS A 171 -1.34 8.46 15.19
C LYS A 171 -0.96 7.09 15.78
N ASN A 172 0.13 6.48 15.30
CA ASN A 172 0.68 5.23 15.84
C ASN A 172 1.64 5.45 17.02
N GLY A 173 1.70 6.66 17.57
CA GLY A 173 2.55 6.97 18.73
C GLY A 173 4.02 7.18 18.39
N TYR A 174 4.38 7.38 17.11
CA TYR A 174 5.76 7.53 16.68
C TYR A 174 5.99 8.87 15.96
N LYS A 175 6.88 9.72 16.52
CA LYS A 175 7.31 10.98 15.91
C LYS A 175 8.55 10.74 15.06
N VAL A 176 8.47 11.12 13.79
CA VAL A 176 9.57 10.98 12.83
C VAL A 176 10.18 12.34 12.54
N GLU A 177 11.49 12.36 12.39
CA GLU A 177 12.21 13.56 11.99
C GLU A 177 12.16 13.73 10.46
N THR A 178 11.99 14.97 10.02
CA THR A 178 12.02 15.37 8.62
C THR A 178 13.32 14.93 7.94
N GLY A 179 13.22 14.34 6.74
CA GLY A 179 14.36 13.88 5.96
C GLY A 179 14.96 12.54 6.42
N LYS A 180 14.42 11.89 7.43
CA LYS A 180 14.91 10.59 7.95
C LYS A 180 14.45 9.36 7.16
N GLY A 181 14.01 9.52 5.94
CA GLY A 181 13.63 8.40 5.07
C GLY A 181 12.62 8.80 4.01
N TYR A 182 12.23 7.81 3.22
CA TYR A 182 11.23 7.99 2.18
C TYR A 182 9.90 8.44 2.77
N GLY A 183 9.27 9.45 2.13
CA GLY A 183 7.98 10.00 2.56
C GLY A 183 8.06 11.09 3.65
N TYR A 184 9.24 11.31 4.25
CA TYR A 184 9.45 12.35 5.26
C TYR A 184 10.09 13.60 4.63
N HIS A 185 9.43 14.14 3.60
CA HIS A 185 9.87 15.30 2.82
C HIS A 185 9.30 16.62 3.37
N THR A 186 9.76 17.75 2.83
CA THR A 186 9.37 19.12 3.22
C THR A 186 8.46 19.80 2.21
N GLU A 187 7.99 19.11 1.21
CA GLU A 187 7.19 19.69 0.11
C GLU A 187 5.73 19.97 0.50
N GLY A 188 5.33 19.60 1.73
CA GLY A 188 3.95 19.68 2.20
C GLY A 188 3.13 18.43 1.85
N ALA A 189 1.91 18.37 2.36
CA ALA A 189 1.02 17.23 2.16
C ALA A 189 0.26 17.35 0.84
N PRO A 190 0.25 16.31 0.00
CA PRO A 190 -0.58 16.27 -1.20
C PRO A 190 -2.07 16.33 -0.86
N LEU A 191 -2.83 17.14 -1.61
CA LEU A 191 -4.28 17.21 -1.52
C LEU A 191 -4.90 16.30 -2.57
N ARG A 192 -5.56 15.22 -2.15
CA ARG A 192 -6.12 14.20 -3.04
C ARG A 192 -7.63 14.13 -2.92
N PRO A 193 -8.37 13.99 -4.06
CA PRO A 193 -9.82 13.84 -4.01
C PRO A 193 -10.19 12.53 -3.29
N LEU A 194 -11.27 12.52 -2.50
CA LEU A 194 -11.77 11.30 -1.84
C LEU A 194 -12.29 10.27 -2.84
N VAL A 195 -12.70 10.72 -4.02
CA VAL A 195 -13.15 9.87 -5.13
C VAL A 195 -12.27 10.14 -6.33
N LYS A 196 -11.57 9.11 -6.80
CA LYS A 196 -10.74 9.16 -8.01
C LYS A 196 -11.36 8.31 -9.10
N LYS A 197 -11.28 8.79 -10.35
CA LYS A 197 -11.59 7.98 -11.51
C LYS A 197 -10.34 7.23 -11.94
N HIS A 198 -10.43 5.90 -12.01
CA HIS A 198 -9.32 5.06 -12.45
C HIS A 198 -8.95 5.37 -13.91
N PRO A 199 -7.67 5.66 -14.22
CA PRO A 199 -7.28 6.20 -15.55
C PRO A 199 -7.46 5.21 -16.71
N VAL A 200 -7.45 3.91 -16.44
CA VAL A 200 -7.61 2.86 -17.46
C VAL A 200 -9.06 2.37 -17.53
N THR A 201 -9.58 1.86 -16.41
CA THR A 201 -10.92 1.23 -16.37
C THR A 201 -12.07 2.24 -16.35
N GLY A 202 -11.80 3.49 -16.01
CA GLY A 202 -12.82 4.53 -15.86
C GLY A 202 -13.73 4.38 -14.65
N ARG A 203 -13.56 3.34 -13.83
CA ARG A 203 -14.33 3.14 -12.59
C ARG A 203 -13.90 4.16 -11.54
N ASN A 204 -14.86 4.59 -10.72
CA ASN A 204 -14.54 5.39 -9.55
C ASN A 204 -14.01 4.48 -8.42
N ALA A 205 -13.11 5.03 -7.60
CA ALA A 205 -12.56 4.37 -6.43
C ALA A 205 -12.39 5.39 -5.30
N LEU A 206 -12.50 4.95 -4.05
CA LEU A 206 -12.19 5.78 -2.90
C LEU A 206 -10.67 5.93 -2.75
N CYS A 207 -10.22 7.15 -2.49
CA CYS A 207 -8.83 7.46 -2.15
C CYS A 207 -8.77 7.91 -0.68
N ILE A 208 -8.70 6.94 0.21
CA ILE A 208 -8.74 7.09 1.66
C ILE A 208 -7.64 6.24 2.32
N GLY A 209 -7.67 6.12 3.62
CA GLY A 209 -6.74 5.28 4.40
C GLY A 209 -5.99 6.08 5.45
N ARG A 210 -5.05 5.44 6.14
CA ARG A 210 -4.35 6.01 7.30
C ARG A 210 -3.61 7.33 7.05
N HIS A 211 -3.22 7.59 5.79
CA HIS A 211 -2.49 8.81 5.42
C HIS A 211 -3.42 10.00 5.20
N ALA A 212 -4.71 9.75 4.92
CA ALA A 212 -5.70 10.79 4.73
C ALA A 212 -6.04 11.49 6.06
N TYR A 213 -6.02 12.80 6.07
CA TYR A 213 -6.39 13.62 7.22
C TYR A 213 -6.85 14.98 6.75
N LYS A 214 -7.62 15.67 7.59
CA LYS A 214 -8.02 17.06 7.35
C LYS A 214 -8.61 17.32 5.95
N ILE A 215 -9.87 17.69 5.93
CA ILE A 215 -10.59 18.03 4.69
C ILE A 215 -10.75 19.55 4.66
N PRO A 216 -10.25 20.26 3.62
CA PRO A 216 -10.38 21.72 3.54
C PRO A 216 -11.83 22.20 3.71
N GLY A 217 -12.03 23.18 4.60
CA GLY A 217 -13.37 23.75 4.86
C GLY A 217 -14.26 22.92 5.80
N MET A 218 -13.77 21.81 6.33
CA MET A 218 -14.47 20.98 7.31
C MET A 218 -13.77 21.04 8.67
N ASP A 219 -14.53 20.95 9.75
CA ASP A 219 -13.98 20.81 11.11
C ASP A 219 -13.18 19.51 11.23
N ASP A 220 -12.04 19.53 11.94
CA ASP A 220 -11.13 18.39 12.02
C ASP A 220 -11.79 17.13 12.61
N LYS A 221 -12.70 17.29 13.58
CA LYS A 221 -13.42 16.15 14.16
C LYS A 221 -14.43 15.57 13.16
N GLU A 222 -15.13 16.43 12.42
CA GLU A 222 -16.05 15.99 11.36
C GLU A 222 -15.28 15.30 10.24
N ALA A 223 -14.15 15.85 9.81
CA ALA A 223 -13.28 15.25 8.79
C ALA A 223 -12.77 13.87 9.21
N ASN A 224 -12.24 13.73 10.43
CA ASN A 224 -11.78 12.45 10.94
C ASN A 224 -12.92 11.44 11.03
N ASN A 225 -14.08 11.80 11.56
CA ASN A 225 -15.25 10.90 11.64
C ASN A 225 -15.69 10.43 10.25
N LEU A 226 -15.68 11.32 9.25
CA LEU A 226 -16.03 10.94 7.87
C LEU A 226 -15.02 9.97 7.29
N LEU A 227 -13.72 10.26 7.40
CA LEU A 227 -12.66 9.41 6.88
C LEU A 227 -12.64 8.03 7.55
N ASP A 228 -12.78 7.99 8.87
CA ASP A 228 -12.81 6.75 9.64
C ASP A 228 -14.05 5.90 9.30
N SER A 229 -15.23 6.51 9.18
CA SER A 229 -16.45 5.78 8.79
C SER A 229 -16.40 5.25 7.36
N LEU A 230 -15.85 6.02 6.41
CA LEU A 230 -15.63 5.55 5.03
C LEU A 230 -14.67 4.36 5.00
N LEU A 231 -13.59 4.41 5.79
CA LEU A 231 -12.61 3.33 5.87
C LEU A 231 -13.20 2.06 6.48
N GLU A 232 -13.94 2.21 7.57
CA GLU A 232 -14.62 1.08 8.24
C GLU A 232 -15.64 0.40 7.32
N GLU A 233 -16.45 1.18 6.60
CA GLU A 233 -17.43 0.66 5.65
C GLU A 233 -16.76 0.01 4.44
N ALA A 234 -15.71 0.63 3.89
CA ALA A 234 -15.02 0.13 2.71
C ALA A 234 -14.32 -1.22 2.94
N CYS A 235 -13.71 -1.40 4.10
CA CYS A 235 -12.89 -2.57 4.43
C CYS A 235 -13.73 -3.71 5.04
N GLN A 236 -14.81 -4.13 4.37
CA GLN A 236 -15.71 -5.22 4.77
C GLN A 236 -15.88 -6.27 3.65
N PRO A 237 -16.16 -7.54 3.99
CA PRO A 237 -16.56 -8.51 2.99
C PRO A 237 -17.81 -8.04 2.19
N PRO A 238 -17.92 -8.38 0.88
CA PRO A 238 -17.05 -9.24 0.07
C PRO A 238 -15.85 -8.49 -0.56
N ARG A 239 -15.57 -7.24 -0.17
CA ARG A 239 -14.50 -6.40 -0.73
C ARG A 239 -13.11 -6.69 -0.19
N LEU A 240 -13.00 -7.62 0.77
CA LEU A 240 -11.75 -8.01 1.40
C LEU A 240 -11.21 -9.31 0.82
N TYR A 241 -9.90 -9.32 0.58
CA TYR A 241 -9.12 -10.54 0.42
C TYR A 241 -7.94 -10.54 1.40
N LYS A 242 -7.71 -11.68 2.06
CA LYS A 242 -6.58 -11.92 2.94
C LYS A 242 -5.65 -12.95 2.30
N HIS A 243 -4.44 -12.52 1.95
CA HIS A 243 -3.42 -13.40 1.40
C HIS A 243 -2.56 -13.98 2.52
N SER A 244 -2.65 -15.29 2.71
CA SER A 244 -1.75 -16.07 3.57
C SER A 244 -0.52 -16.44 2.76
N TRP A 245 0.62 -15.88 3.13
CA TRP A 245 1.86 -16.04 2.39
C TRP A 245 2.44 -17.45 2.46
N SER A 246 2.90 -17.96 1.34
CA SER A 246 3.85 -19.07 1.22
C SER A 246 5.17 -18.54 0.66
N THR A 247 6.29 -19.10 1.10
CA THR A 247 7.60 -18.75 0.52
C THR A 247 7.58 -19.01 -0.99
N GLY A 248 7.99 -18.02 -1.77
CA GLY A 248 7.93 -18.06 -3.24
C GLY A 248 6.72 -17.36 -3.85
N ASP A 249 5.69 -17.00 -3.08
CA ASP A 249 4.56 -16.22 -3.58
C ASP A 249 5.01 -14.83 -4.03
N LEU A 250 4.39 -14.33 -5.11
CA LEU A 250 4.42 -12.94 -5.51
C LEU A 250 3.01 -12.41 -5.64
N VAL A 251 2.78 -11.22 -5.10
CA VAL A 251 1.50 -10.49 -5.21
C VAL A 251 1.77 -9.10 -5.78
N ILE A 252 0.96 -8.69 -6.76
CA ILE A 252 0.90 -7.31 -7.26
C ILE A 252 -0.50 -6.77 -7.11
N TRP A 253 -0.62 -5.50 -6.71
CA TRP A 253 -1.91 -4.80 -6.62
C TRP A 253 -1.87 -3.43 -7.27
N ASP A 254 -3.04 -3.02 -7.79
CA ASP A 254 -3.25 -1.69 -8.32
C ASP A 254 -3.48 -0.70 -7.17
N ASN A 255 -2.43 0.04 -6.85
CA ASN A 255 -2.44 0.99 -5.73
C ASN A 255 -3.38 2.18 -5.96
N ARG A 256 -3.88 2.36 -7.19
CA ARG A 256 -4.83 3.43 -7.56
C ARG A 256 -6.25 3.15 -7.07
N CYS A 257 -6.55 1.89 -6.73
CA CYS A 257 -7.90 1.46 -6.34
C CYS A 257 -7.93 0.34 -5.27
N VAL A 258 -6.79 -0.05 -4.70
CA VAL A 258 -6.72 -1.09 -3.67
C VAL A 258 -6.05 -0.54 -2.41
N LEU A 259 -6.74 -0.61 -1.27
CA LEU A 259 -6.11 -0.47 0.04
C LEU A 259 -5.47 -1.79 0.45
N HIS A 260 -4.38 -1.70 1.21
CA HIS A 260 -3.75 -2.88 1.79
C HIS A 260 -3.24 -2.63 3.19
N ARG A 261 -3.02 -3.71 3.96
CA ARG A 261 -2.37 -3.68 5.27
C ARG A 261 -1.71 -5.01 5.60
N ALA A 262 -0.66 -4.94 6.42
CA ALA A 262 -0.09 -6.13 7.05
C ALA A 262 -0.96 -6.59 8.22
N CYS A 263 -1.09 -7.91 8.42
CA CYS A 263 -1.66 -8.45 9.64
C CYS A 263 -0.57 -8.66 10.71
N PRO A 264 -0.91 -8.56 12.00
CA PRO A 264 0.01 -8.87 13.08
C PRO A 264 0.54 -10.31 13.03
N TYR A 265 1.74 -10.52 13.54
CA TYR A 265 2.38 -11.83 13.71
C TYR A 265 3.31 -11.79 14.92
N ASP A 266 3.81 -12.95 15.35
CA ASP A 266 4.82 -13.01 16.39
C ASP A 266 6.14 -12.41 15.89
N VAL A 267 6.48 -11.21 16.36
CA VAL A 267 7.68 -10.46 15.93
C VAL A 267 9.01 -11.12 16.31
N SER A 268 8.98 -12.15 17.15
CA SER A 268 10.15 -12.99 17.44
C SER A 268 10.47 -13.96 16.30
N GLU A 269 9.54 -14.20 15.39
CA GLU A 269 9.74 -14.97 14.16
C GLU A 269 10.16 -14.06 12.99
N PRO A 270 11.09 -14.49 12.12
CA PRO A 270 11.46 -13.70 10.95
C PRO A 270 10.34 -13.67 9.92
N ARG A 271 10.03 -12.47 9.43
CA ARG A 271 9.18 -12.24 8.27
C ARG A 271 9.93 -11.38 7.27
N VAL A 272 10.19 -11.92 6.09
CA VAL A 272 10.96 -11.25 5.04
C VAL A 272 10.15 -11.26 3.75
N LEU A 273 9.61 -10.10 3.39
CA LEU A 273 9.06 -9.85 2.06
C LEU A 273 9.99 -8.89 1.31
N GLN A 274 10.04 -9.04 -0.01
CA GLN A 274 10.74 -8.13 -0.91
C GLN A 274 9.72 -7.25 -1.61
N ALA A 275 9.88 -5.93 -1.52
CA ALA A 275 8.98 -4.96 -2.13
C ALA A 275 9.64 -4.27 -3.33
N THR A 276 8.88 -4.12 -4.42
CA THR A 276 9.10 -3.12 -5.48
C THR A 276 7.85 -2.26 -5.60
N ARG A 277 8.02 -1.01 -6.03
CA ARG A 277 6.91 -0.08 -6.20
C ARG A 277 7.02 0.62 -7.54
N ILE A 278 5.92 0.69 -8.26
CA ILE A 278 5.84 1.31 -9.57
C ILE A 278 5.30 2.72 -9.43
N SER A 279 6.02 3.70 -9.96
CA SER A 279 5.61 5.12 -9.99
C SER A 279 4.31 5.29 -10.76
N GLY A 280 3.50 6.24 -10.33
CA GLY A 280 2.30 6.63 -11.04
C GLY A 280 2.57 7.48 -12.28
N ASP A 281 1.60 7.54 -13.18
CA ASP A 281 1.63 8.51 -14.27
C ASP A 281 1.35 9.91 -13.70
N PRO A 282 2.23 10.91 -13.92
CA PRO A 282 2.00 12.28 -13.46
C PRO A 282 0.67 12.89 -13.90
N LYS A 283 0.10 12.43 -15.03
CA LYS A 283 -1.20 12.93 -15.53
C LYS A 283 -2.38 12.52 -14.65
N SER A 284 -2.28 11.41 -13.93
CA SER A 284 -3.37 10.86 -13.09
C SER A 284 -3.02 10.79 -11.62
N GLU A 285 -1.73 10.67 -11.26
CA GLU A 285 -1.30 10.39 -9.88
C GLU A 285 -0.60 11.58 -9.20
N PHE A 286 -0.26 12.64 -9.94
CA PHE A 286 0.28 13.85 -9.33
C PHE A 286 -0.80 14.62 -8.55
N ALA A 287 -0.44 15.14 -7.38
CA ALA A 287 -1.26 16.04 -6.59
C ALA A 287 -0.44 17.25 -6.11
N GLU A 288 -1.06 18.41 -6.13
CA GLU A 288 -0.47 19.61 -5.55
C GLU A 288 -0.30 19.45 -4.04
N THR A 289 0.78 20.01 -3.51
CA THR A 289 1.09 19.98 -2.08
C THR A 289 0.67 21.29 -1.41
N GLY A 290 0.05 21.19 -0.24
CA GLY A 290 -0.23 22.30 0.65
C GLY A 290 0.75 22.34 1.82
N ALA A 291 0.72 23.41 2.60
CA ALA A 291 1.51 23.48 3.83
C ALA A 291 1.12 22.34 4.78
N ASP A 292 2.12 21.61 5.27
CA ASP A 292 1.97 20.57 6.27
C ASP A 292 2.64 21.02 7.58
N ASP A 293 1.92 21.81 8.36
CA ASP A 293 2.41 22.32 9.65
C ASP A 293 2.61 21.19 10.69
N LEU A 294 2.05 20.00 10.42
CA LEU A 294 2.13 18.84 11.30
C LEU A 294 3.48 18.11 11.22
N ALA A 295 4.26 18.32 10.14
CA ALA A 295 5.57 17.70 9.99
C ALA A 295 6.55 18.06 11.13
N SER A 296 6.44 19.28 11.70
CA SER A 296 7.31 19.76 12.78
C SER A 296 6.69 19.68 14.16
N ASP A 297 5.37 19.80 14.31
CA ASP A 297 4.69 20.08 15.60
C ASP A 297 3.73 18.95 16.05
N PHE A 298 3.72 17.80 15.38
CA PHE A 298 2.80 16.74 15.72
C PHE A 298 3.25 15.97 16.95
N GLU A 299 2.46 16.02 18.03
CA GLU A 299 2.70 15.20 19.22
C GLU A 299 2.12 13.80 19.03
N PRO A 300 2.93 12.74 19.28
CA PRO A 300 2.47 11.37 19.17
C PRO A 300 1.27 11.10 20.07
N SER A 301 0.28 10.39 19.56
CA SER A 301 -0.81 9.88 20.38
C SER A 301 -0.26 9.00 21.49
N LYS A 302 -0.75 9.18 22.72
CA LYS A 302 -0.43 8.27 23.85
C LYS A 302 -1.16 6.94 23.65
N THR A 303 -0.80 6.19 22.64
CA THR A 303 -1.27 4.82 22.50
C THR A 303 -0.42 3.93 23.39
N ASN A 304 -1.05 3.24 24.33
CA ASN A 304 -0.41 2.16 25.05
C ASN A 304 0.00 1.11 24.02
N ILE A 305 1.31 0.96 23.81
CA ILE A 305 1.89 -0.15 23.06
C ILE A 305 1.77 -1.36 24.01
N SER A 306 0.67 -2.10 23.86
CA SER A 306 0.50 -3.41 24.52
C SER A 306 0.87 -4.52 23.55
#